data_8aa6384d6cb4e771d6c2d3a29b3cd795
#
_entry.id   8aa6384d6cb4e771d6c2d3a29b3cd795
#
_cell.length_a   1.000
_cell.length_b   1.000
_cell.length_c   1.000
_cell.angle_alpha   90.00
_cell.angle_beta   90.00
_cell.angle_gamma   90.00
#
_symmetry.space_group_name_H-M   'P 1'
#
loop_
_entity.id
_entity.type
_entity.pdbx_description
1 polymer ?
#
loop_
_entity_poly.entity_id
_entity_poly.type
_entity_poly.pdbx_seq_one_letter_code
_entity_poly.pdbx_strand_id
1 'polypeptide(L)'
;MDFAEAQKEALNSRKCGPPCNSRTKVVFGEGPLNAELFVVSEAPGFNEDKEGKPFRGASGMLLDRLLASVGLDREEVYLTTLVKCRPPEGRSPKPAEINACRPYLLAQLDAVDPKVVVALGDLASRALTGRKESASRIRGRVVPLDGRYVFPTLSLSRALYTPADRALLVSDFSRLPELLAAERPTTFETLNVSHVPAAEREPLQPGLW
;
A
#
# COMPACT_ATOMS: atom_id res chain seq x y z
N MET A 1 12.09 -14.77 7.37
CA MET A 1 10.89 -15.53 6.94
C MET A 1 10.81 -15.39 5.43
N ASP A 2 10.82 -16.49 4.71
CA ASP A 2 10.66 -16.46 3.26
C ASP A 2 9.20 -16.16 2.84
N PHE A 3 8.96 -15.97 1.54
CA PHE A 3 7.65 -15.63 1.00
C PHE A 3 6.60 -16.73 1.23
N ALA A 4 6.96 -18.00 1.04
CA ALA A 4 6.02 -19.11 1.19
C ALA A 4 5.62 -19.31 2.66
N GLU A 5 6.58 -19.19 3.57
CA GLU A 5 6.34 -19.21 5.01
C GLU A 5 5.45 -18.06 5.43
N ALA A 6 5.73 -16.82 4.95
CA ALA A 6 4.94 -15.63 5.22
C ALA A 6 3.49 -15.80 4.75
N GLN A 7 3.29 -16.34 3.56
CA GLN A 7 1.96 -16.59 3.02
C GLN A 7 1.22 -17.64 3.85
N LYS A 8 1.85 -18.77 4.14
CA LYS A 8 1.26 -19.84 4.96
C LYS A 8 0.91 -19.36 6.36
N GLU A 9 1.81 -18.58 6.99
CA GLU A 9 1.56 -18.02 8.32
C GLU A 9 0.42 -17.00 8.29
N ALA A 10 0.41 -16.07 7.33
CA ALA A 10 -0.63 -15.05 7.21
C ALA A 10 -2.03 -15.66 7.05
N LEU A 11 -2.16 -16.72 6.24
CA LEU A 11 -3.44 -17.42 6.01
C LEU A 11 -4.01 -18.01 7.30
N ASN A 12 -3.18 -18.44 8.24
CA ASN A 12 -3.55 -19.09 9.48
C ASN A 12 -3.48 -18.17 10.70
N SER A 13 -2.86 -17.00 10.58
CA SER A 13 -2.56 -16.10 11.69
C SER A 13 -3.81 -15.51 12.33
N ARG A 14 -3.73 -15.33 13.65
CA ARG A 14 -4.69 -14.58 14.48
C ARG A 14 -3.99 -13.44 15.25
N LYS A 15 -2.73 -13.13 14.92
CA LYS A 15 -1.87 -12.20 15.66
C LYS A 15 -2.35 -10.74 15.62
N CYS A 16 -3.13 -10.34 14.60
CA CYS A 16 -3.62 -8.97 14.49
C CYS A 16 -4.94 -8.71 15.27
N GLY A 17 -5.41 -9.68 16.06
CA GLY A 17 -6.59 -9.50 16.91
C GLY A 17 -7.90 -9.28 16.13
N PRO A 18 -8.65 -8.17 16.38
CA PRO A 18 -9.98 -7.95 15.81
C PRO A 18 -10.09 -8.14 14.29
N PRO A 19 -9.17 -7.62 13.43
CA PRO A 19 -9.23 -7.88 11.99
C PRO A 19 -9.13 -9.36 11.63
N CYS A 20 -8.30 -10.11 12.35
CA CYS A 20 -8.17 -11.55 12.11
C CYS A 20 -9.42 -12.34 12.53
N ASN A 21 -10.19 -11.83 13.51
CA ASN A 21 -11.36 -12.50 14.01
C ASN A 21 -12.61 -12.23 13.17
N SER A 22 -12.69 -11.05 12.54
CA SER A 22 -13.85 -10.61 11.76
C SER A 22 -13.71 -10.82 10.25
N ARG A 23 -12.50 -11.18 9.75
CA ARG A 23 -12.27 -11.37 8.31
C ARG A 23 -13.07 -12.55 7.75
N THR A 24 -13.47 -12.44 6.50
CA THR A 24 -13.97 -13.56 5.68
C THR A 24 -12.78 -14.34 5.10
N LYS A 25 -11.85 -13.63 4.45
CA LYS A 25 -10.64 -14.19 3.88
C LYS A 25 -9.42 -13.34 4.20
N VAL A 26 -8.24 -13.95 4.16
CA VAL A 26 -6.98 -13.21 4.17
C VAL A 26 -6.71 -12.67 2.78
N VAL A 27 -6.31 -11.41 2.71
CA VAL A 27 -5.85 -10.73 1.49
C VAL A 27 -4.34 -10.61 1.56
N PHE A 28 -3.63 -11.66 1.14
CA PHE A 28 -2.18 -11.65 1.26
C PHE A 28 -1.54 -10.68 0.28
N GLY A 29 -1.93 -10.75 -0.95
CA GLY A 29 -1.41 -10.00 -2.10
C GLY A 29 -1.52 -10.84 -3.36
N GLU A 30 -1.34 -10.22 -4.53
CA GLU A 30 -1.28 -10.89 -5.83
C GLU A 30 -0.35 -10.15 -6.79
N GLY A 31 0.21 -10.86 -7.74
CA GLY A 31 1.10 -10.35 -8.78
C GLY A 31 2.35 -11.21 -8.95
N PRO A 32 3.14 -10.95 -10.00
CA PRO A 32 4.36 -11.68 -10.28
C PRO A 32 5.47 -11.33 -9.27
N LEU A 33 6.29 -12.31 -8.90
CA LEU A 33 7.41 -12.09 -7.98
C LEU A 33 8.61 -11.36 -8.61
N ASN A 34 8.57 -11.12 -9.91
CA ASN A 34 9.55 -10.31 -10.64
C ASN A 34 8.99 -8.95 -11.06
N ALA A 35 7.92 -8.48 -10.40
CA ALA A 35 7.32 -7.18 -10.69
C ALA A 35 8.28 -6.04 -10.34
N GLU A 36 8.50 -5.11 -11.26
CA GLU A 36 9.26 -3.88 -10.98
C GLU A 36 8.44 -2.84 -10.21
N LEU A 37 7.10 -2.92 -10.30
CA LEU A 37 6.16 -2.06 -9.58
C LEU A 37 5.41 -2.83 -8.50
N PHE A 38 5.41 -2.28 -7.28
CA PHE A 38 4.74 -2.83 -6.11
C PHE A 38 3.79 -1.78 -5.53
N VAL A 39 2.51 -2.08 -5.40
CA VAL A 39 1.51 -1.14 -4.91
C VAL A 39 0.98 -1.58 -3.55
N VAL A 40 1.08 -0.69 -2.57
CA VAL A 40 0.63 -0.93 -1.19
C VAL A 40 -0.46 0.05 -0.81
N SER A 41 -1.62 -0.45 -0.38
CA SER A 41 -2.65 0.34 0.30
C SER A 41 -2.74 0.02 1.80
N GLU A 42 -3.68 0.65 2.50
CA GLU A 42 -3.76 0.54 3.97
C GLU A 42 -4.32 -0.81 4.43
N ALA A 43 -5.46 -1.23 3.90
CA ALA A 43 -6.17 -2.42 4.35
C ALA A 43 -7.13 -2.93 3.28
N PRO A 44 -7.53 -4.21 3.35
CA PRO A 44 -8.61 -4.74 2.53
C PRO A 44 -9.94 -4.07 2.84
N GLY A 45 -10.72 -3.77 1.80
CA GLY A 45 -12.12 -3.39 1.88
C GLY A 45 -13.06 -4.59 1.93
N PHE A 46 -14.35 -4.34 1.73
CA PHE A 46 -15.38 -5.38 1.76
C PHE A 46 -15.24 -6.41 0.64
N ASN A 47 -15.02 -5.95 -0.59
CA ASN A 47 -14.87 -6.82 -1.75
C ASN A 47 -13.58 -7.65 -1.67
N GLU A 48 -12.49 -7.03 -1.24
CA GLU A 48 -11.21 -7.70 -1.05
C GLU A 48 -11.31 -8.80 0.01
N ASP A 49 -11.97 -8.54 1.12
CA ASP A 49 -12.21 -9.53 2.19
C ASP A 49 -13.06 -10.70 1.71
N LYS A 50 -14.07 -10.43 0.88
CA LYS A 50 -14.94 -11.46 0.30
C LYS A 50 -14.22 -12.35 -0.72
N GLU A 51 -13.38 -11.73 -1.55
CA GLU A 51 -12.67 -12.43 -2.65
C GLU A 51 -11.32 -13.03 -2.21
N GLY A 52 -10.67 -12.45 -1.21
CA GLY A 52 -9.31 -12.79 -0.78
C GLY A 52 -8.22 -12.20 -1.68
N LYS A 53 -8.54 -11.18 -2.47
CA LYS A 53 -7.66 -10.55 -3.44
C LYS A 53 -7.62 -9.03 -3.23
N PRO A 54 -6.46 -8.36 -3.38
CA PRO A 54 -6.35 -6.91 -3.21
C PRO A 54 -6.98 -6.13 -4.36
N PHE A 55 -7.39 -4.90 -4.10
CA PHE A 55 -7.89 -3.93 -5.07
C PHE A 55 -9.04 -4.50 -5.93
N ARG A 56 -10.13 -4.86 -5.27
CA ARG A 56 -11.40 -5.25 -5.88
C ARG A 56 -12.42 -4.11 -5.75
N GLY A 57 -13.46 -4.12 -6.54
CA GLY A 57 -14.47 -3.07 -6.57
C GLY A 57 -13.98 -1.76 -7.19
N ALA A 58 -14.60 -0.63 -6.80
CA ALA A 58 -14.39 0.68 -7.43
C ALA A 58 -12.94 1.18 -7.34
N SER A 59 -12.27 0.97 -6.20
CA SER A 59 -10.86 1.33 -6.04
C SER A 59 -9.94 0.52 -6.95
N GLY A 60 -10.23 -0.76 -7.14
CA GLY A 60 -9.49 -1.61 -8.08
C GLY A 60 -9.66 -1.15 -9.51
N MET A 61 -10.90 -0.88 -9.94
CA MET A 61 -11.15 -0.34 -11.29
C MET A 61 -10.46 1.01 -11.53
N LEU A 62 -10.36 1.86 -10.51
CA LEU A 62 -9.61 3.12 -10.62
C LEU A 62 -8.12 2.85 -10.77
N LEU A 63 -7.56 1.91 -9.99
CA LEU A 63 -6.15 1.51 -10.11
C LEU A 63 -5.84 0.98 -11.51
N ASP A 64 -6.68 0.08 -12.03
CA ASP A 64 -6.49 -0.52 -13.36
C ASP A 64 -6.47 0.57 -14.46
N ARG A 65 -7.36 1.58 -14.37
CA ARG A 65 -7.35 2.72 -15.29
C ARG A 65 -6.09 3.59 -15.15
N LEU A 66 -5.61 3.80 -13.94
CA LEU A 66 -4.38 4.57 -13.70
C LEU A 66 -3.15 3.82 -14.25
N LEU A 67 -3.06 2.52 -14.05
CA LEU A 67 -1.99 1.69 -14.61
C LEU A 67 -2.04 1.70 -16.14
N ALA A 68 -3.20 1.43 -16.74
CA ALA A 68 -3.38 1.45 -18.20
C ALA A 68 -3.04 2.81 -18.82
N SER A 69 -3.32 3.92 -18.11
CA SER A 69 -2.98 5.27 -18.60
C SER A 69 -1.47 5.53 -18.74
N VAL A 70 -0.64 4.68 -18.14
CA VAL A 70 0.82 4.75 -18.20
C VAL A 70 1.45 3.52 -18.86
N GLY A 71 0.64 2.73 -19.56
CA GLY A 71 1.10 1.58 -20.34
C GLY A 71 1.46 0.35 -19.50
N LEU A 72 0.90 0.22 -18.31
CA LEU A 72 1.11 -0.93 -17.41
C LEU A 72 -0.19 -1.73 -17.29
N ASP A 73 -0.06 -3.06 -17.33
CA ASP A 73 -1.15 -3.98 -17.03
C ASP A 73 -1.10 -4.40 -15.55
N ARG A 74 -2.28 -4.71 -15.00
CA ARG A 74 -2.42 -5.16 -13.61
C ARG A 74 -1.58 -6.42 -13.32
N GLU A 75 -1.48 -7.30 -14.31
CA GLU A 75 -0.77 -8.57 -14.25
C GLU A 75 0.75 -8.40 -14.13
N GLU A 76 1.28 -7.22 -14.44
CA GLU A 76 2.71 -6.89 -14.33
C GLU A 76 3.09 -6.29 -12.96
N VAL A 77 2.08 -6.00 -12.12
CA VAL A 77 2.23 -5.27 -10.86
C VAL A 77 1.97 -6.17 -9.66
N TYR A 78 2.81 -6.09 -8.63
CA TYR A 78 2.51 -6.75 -7.37
C TYR A 78 1.64 -5.85 -6.48
N LEU A 79 0.50 -6.37 -6.05
CA LEU A 79 -0.54 -5.64 -5.34
C LEU A 79 -0.72 -6.18 -3.93
N THR A 80 -0.71 -5.32 -2.90
CA THR A 80 -0.94 -5.74 -1.52
C THR A 80 -1.44 -4.60 -0.63
N THR A 81 -1.56 -4.89 0.67
CA THR A 81 -1.99 -3.96 1.72
C THR A 81 -1.09 -4.08 2.95
N LEU A 82 -1.03 -3.04 3.80
CA LEU A 82 -0.25 -3.08 5.05
C LEU A 82 -0.75 -4.19 5.97
N VAL A 83 -2.06 -4.28 6.19
CA VAL A 83 -2.68 -5.37 6.96
C VAL A 83 -3.36 -6.36 6.03
N LYS A 84 -3.27 -7.65 6.33
CA LYS A 84 -3.78 -8.73 5.45
C LYS A 84 -5.23 -9.12 5.74
N CYS A 85 -5.87 -8.45 6.69
CA CYS A 85 -7.25 -8.71 7.10
C CYS A 85 -8.01 -7.39 7.14
N ARG A 86 -9.30 -7.42 6.75
CA ARG A 86 -10.17 -6.26 6.82
C ARG A 86 -10.45 -5.89 8.28
N PRO A 87 -10.16 -4.63 8.70
CA PRO A 87 -10.56 -4.17 10.02
C PRO A 87 -12.09 -4.14 10.17
N PRO A 88 -12.61 -4.43 11.40
CA PRO A 88 -14.05 -4.37 11.66
C PRO A 88 -14.66 -3.03 11.20
N GLU A 89 -15.85 -3.09 10.62
CA GLU A 89 -16.61 -1.91 10.16
C GLU A 89 -15.88 -1.05 9.10
N GLY A 90 -14.76 -1.54 8.55
CA GLY A 90 -13.97 -0.80 7.56
C GLY A 90 -13.20 0.39 8.12
N ARG A 91 -12.99 0.44 9.44
CA ARG A 91 -12.13 1.47 10.06
C ARG A 91 -10.68 1.36 9.58
N SER A 92 -9.91 2.41 9.75
CA SER A 92 -8.45 2.36 9.52
C SER A 92 -7.79 1.35 10.46
N PRO A 93 -6.73 0.65 10.00
CA PRO A 93 -5.97 -0.26 10.85
C PRO A 93 -5.24 0.49 11.97
N LYS A 94 -5.14 -0.15 13.12
CA LYS A 94 -4.40 0.37 14.28
C LYS A 94 -2.90 0.08 14.13
N PRO A 95 -2.02 0.86 14.77
CA PRO A 95 -0.56 0.62 14.73
C PRO A 95 -0.18 -0.81 15.12
N ALA A 96 -0.79 -1.38 16.16
CA ALA A 96 -0.53 -2.76 16.58
C ALA A 96 -0.91 -3.80 15.50
N GLU A 97 -1.98 -3.54 14.74
CA GLU A 97 -2.42 -4.42 13.64
C GLU A 97 -1.45 -4.35 12.44
N ILE A 98 -0.96 -3.14 12.13
CA ILE A 98 0.07 -2.93 11.10
C ILE A 98 1.35 -3.64 11.52
N ASN A 99 1.80 -3.47 12.76
CA ASN A 99 3.01 -4.11 13.29
C ASN A 99 2.91 -5.64 13.27
N ALA A 100 1.73 -6.20 13.58
CA ALA A 100 1.51 -7.65 13.51
C ALA A 100 1.56 -8.20 12.07
N CYS A 101 1.17 -7.40 11.06
CA CYS A 101 1.22 -7.77 9.65
C CYS A 101 2.54 -7.41 8.95
N ARG A 102 3.37 -6.59 9.57
CA ARG A 102 4.63 -6.09 9.02
C ARG A 102 5.58 -7.19 8.53
N PRO A 103 5.82 -8.31 9.26
CA PRO A 103 6.71 -9.36 8.76
C PRO A 103 6.29 -9.91 7.41
N TYR A 104 4.98 -9.98 7.14
CA TYR A 104 4.44 -10.46 5.87
C TYR A 104 4.71 -9.48 4.73
N LEU A 105 4.58 -8.17 4.98
CA LEU A 105 4.88 -7.14 3.99
C LEU A 105 6.38 -7.12 3.65
N LEU A 106 7.26 -7.25 4.66
CA LEU A 106 8.70 -7.32 4.44
C LEU A 106 9.08 -8.53 3.59
N ALA A 107 8.56 -9.72 3.93
CA ALA A 107 8.80 -10.93 3.13
C ALA A 107 8.32 -10.79 1.67
N GLN A 108 7.23 -10.05 1.43
CA GLN A 108 6.76 -9.75 0.08
C GLN A 108 7.71 -8.79 -0.64
N LEU A 109 8.15 -7.72 0.02
CA LEU A 109 9.10 -6.76 -0.57
C LEU A 109 10.45 -7.41 -0.88
N ASP A 110 10.93 -8.29 -0.01
CA ASP A 110 12.19 -9.01 -0.21
C ASP A 110 12.10 -10.02 -1.37
N ALA A 111 10.97 -10.73 -1.48
CA ALA A 111 10.76 -11.74 -2.53
C ALA A 111 10.52 -11.13 -3.91
N VAL A 112 9.79 -10.02 -3.98
CA VAL A 112 9.50 -9.32 -5.24
C VAL A 112 10.67 -8.45 -5.67
N ASP A 113 11.39 -7.87 -4.73
CA ASP A 113 12.48 -6.90 -4.93
C ASP A 113 12.14 -5.82 -5.97
N PRO A 114 11.02 -5.09 -5.80
CA PRO A 114 10.57 -4.13 -6.79
C PRO A 114 11.49 -2.93 -6.85
N LYS A 115 11.55 -2.27 -8.00
CA LYS A 115 12.26 -1.02 -8.19
C LYS A 115 11.49 0.17 -7.63
N VAL A 116 10.16 0.16 -7.82
CA VAL A 116 9.26 1.23 -7.39
C VAL A 116 8.17 0.67 -6.48
N VAL A 117 7.98 1.29 -5.33
CA VAL A 117 6.93 0.97 -4.36
C VAL A 117 5.97 2.15 -4.24
N VAL A 118 4.78 2.04 -4.79
CA VAL A 118 3.73 3.05 -4.66
C VAL A 118 3.01 2.87 -3.33
N ALA A 119 3.07 3.89 -2.47
CA ALA A 119 2.41 3.93 -1.17
C ALA A 119 1.11 4.75 -1.27
N LEU A 120 -0.04 4.08 -1.24
CA LEU A 120 -1.35 4.67 -1.40
C LEU A 120 -1.95 5.08 -0.04
N GLY A 121 -2.07 6.38 0.18
CA GLY A 121 -2.68 6.96 1.39
C GLY A 121 -1.69 7.20 2.52
N ASP A 122 -2.19 7.81 3.60
CA ASP A 122 -1.36 8.31 4.71
C ASP A 122 -0.65 7.19 5.47
N LEU A 123 -1.36 6.11 5.81
CA LEU A 123 -0.77 5.03 6.60
C LEU A 123 0.29 4.25 5.80
N ALA A 124 0.03 3.97 4.51
CA ALA A 124 1.01 3.31 3.66
C ALA A 124 2.26 4.20 3.47
N SER A 125 2.06 5.49 3.21
CA SER A 125 3.15 6.45 3.07
C SER A 125 4.02 6.54 4.33
N ARG A 126 3.39 6.67 5.50
CA ARG A 126 4.11 6.73 6.80
C ARG A 126 4.81 5.41 7.12
N ALA A 127 4.14 4.28 6.92
CA ALA A 127 4.70 2.97 7.21
C ALA A 127 5.96 2.67 6.38
N LEU A 128 5.96 3.07 5.10
CA LEU A 128 7.06 2.78 4.17
C LEU A 128 8.17 3.84 4.22
N THR A 129 7.85 5.12 4.45
CA THR A 129 8.85 6.19 4.44
C THR A 129 9.37 6.57 5.83
N GLY A 130 8.70 6.15 6.90
CA GLY A 130 8.99 6.62 8.27
C GLY A 130 8.64 8.10 8.52
N ARG A 131 8.12 8.82 7.52
CA ARG A 131 7.77 10.24 7.60
C ARG A 131 6.44 10.42 8.31
N LYS A 132 6.31 11.52 9.07
CA LYS A 132 5.06 11.84 9.82
C LYS A 132 4.03 12.60 8.98
N GLU A 133 4.46 13.22 7.90
CA GLU A 133 3.61 14.05 7.04
C GLU A 133 2.50 13.23 6.37
N SER A 134 1.42 13.90 6.02
CA SER A 134 0.33 13.29 5.25
C SER A 134 0.74 13.01 3.80
N ALA A 135 0.10 12.03 3.18
CA ALA A 135 0.31 11.71 1.77
C ALA A 135 0.09 12.94 0.86
N SER A 136 -0.87 13.80 1.19
CA SER A 136 -1.13 15.04 0.45
C SER A 136 0.03 16.03 0.46
N ARG A 137 0.87 16.04 1.49
CA ARG A 137 2.06 16.90 1.59
C ARG A 137 3.30 16.32 0.91
N ILE A 138 3.42 14.98 0.90
CA ILE A 138 4.61 14.30 0.37
C ILE A 138 4.35 13.59 -0.95
N ARG A 139 3.12 13.63 -1.48
CA ARG A 139 2.78 12.99 -2.75
C ARG A 139 3.70 13.45 -3.88
N GLY A 140 4.02 12.52 -4.75
CA GLY A 140 4.91 12.79 -5.86
C GLY A 140 6.38 12.98 -5.48
N ARG A 141 6.75 12.98 -4.21
CA ARG A 141 8.15 13.02 -3.77
C ARG A 141 8.67 11.59 -3.70
N VAL A 142 9.67 11.31 -4.50
CA VAL A 142 10.36 10.03 -4.48
C VAL A 142 11.28 9.96 -3.27
N VAL A 143 11.16 8.89 -2.51
CA VAL A 143 12.03 8.62 -1.35
C VAL A 143 12.86 7.39 -1.67
N PRO A 144 14.18 7.52 -1.89
CA PRO A 144 15.04 6.37 -2.10
C PRO A 144 15.27 5.65 -0.77
N LEU A 145 14.86 4.40 -0.68
CA LEU A 145 14.97 3.57 0.52
C LEU A 145 15.32 2.14 0.13
N ASP A 146 16.38 1.60 0.73
CA ASP A 146 16.76 0.18 0.61
C ASP A 146 16.86 -0.30 -0.86
N GLY A 147 17.51 0.50 -1.72
CA GLY A 147 17.66 0.20 -3.15
C GLY A 147 16.39 0.33 -3.98
N ARG A 148 15.32 0.89 -3.43
CA ARG A 148 14.00 1.07 -4.07
C ARG A 148 13.58 2.53 -4.05
N TYR A 149 12.72 2.92 -4.99
CA TYR A 149 12.02 4.20 -4.95
C TYR A 149 10.66 4.03 -4.27
N VAL A 150 10.48 4.57 -3.07
CA VAL A 150 9.16 4.69 -2.46
C VAL A 150 8.48 5.95 -2.95
N PHE A 151 7.29 5.80 -3.52
CA PHE A 151 6.50 6.85 -4.15
C PHE A 151 5.17 7.04 -3.43
N PRO A 152 5.09 7.97 -2.44
CA PRO A 152 3.86 8.29 -1.74
C PRO A 152 2.87 9.01 -2.65
N THR A 153 1.59 8.62 -2.58
CA THR A 153 0.49 9.31 -3.26
C THR A 153 -0.81 9.16 -2.47
N LEU A 154 -1.90 9.74 -2.97
CA LEU A 154 -3.19 9.73 -2.32
C LEU A 154 -3.84 8.35 -2.33
N SER A 155 -4.78 8.11 -1.42
CA SER A 155 -5.57 6.88 -1.44
C SER A 155 -6.57 6.87 -2.58
N LEU A 156 -6.77 5.71 -3.20
CA LEU A 156 -7.75 5.52 -4.27
C LEU A 156 -9.18 5.77 -3.78
N SER A 157 -9.50 5.34 -2.56
CA SER A 157 -10.83 5.52 -1.96
C SER A 157 -11.21 6.99 -1.85
N ARG A 158 -10.27 7.86 -1.49
CA ARG A 158 -10.49 9.31 -1.43
C ARG A 158 -10.76 9.88 -2.84
N ALA A 159 -10.00 9.47 -3.82
CA ALA A 159 -10.13 9.93 -5.20
C ALA A 159 -11.43 9.48 -5.90
N LEU A 160 -12.11 8.46 -5.39
CA LEU A 160 -13.42 8.05 -5.90
C LEU A 160 -14.46 9.16 -5.71
N TYR A 161 -14.37 9.93 -4.61
CA TYR A 161 -15.34 10.95 -4.23
C TYR A 161 -14.87 12.37 -4.50
N THR A 162 -13.58 12.58 -4.79
CA THR A 162 -12.98 13.91 -4.95
C THR A 162 -12.31 14.02 -6.32
N PRO A 163 -12.93 14.72 -7.31
CA PRO A 163 -12.34 14.87 -8.66
C PRO A 163 -10.94 15.50 -8.65
N ALA A 164 -10.69 16.46 -7.76
CA ALA A 164 -9.38 17.07 -7.61
C ALA A 164 -8.31 16.05 -7.19
N ASP A 165 -8.63 15.17 -6.23
CA ASP A 165 -7.70 14.12 -5.80
C ASP A 165 -7.45 13.08 -6.91
N ARG A 166 -8.46 12.82 -7.75
CA ARG A 166 -8.31 11.95 -8.93
C ARG A 166 -7.33 12.56 -9.94
N ALA A 167 -7.44 13.86 -10.22
CA ALA A 167 -6.51 14.54 -11.11
C ALA A 167 -5.06 14.50 -10.56
N LEU A 168 -4.92 14.64 -9.24
CA LEU A 168 -3.62 14.52 -8.58
C LEU A 168 -3.05 13.09 -8.71
N LEU A 169 -3.87 12.05 -8.56
CA LEU A 169 -3.43 10.65 -8.77
C LEU A 169 -3.00 10.41 -10.21
N VAL A 170 -3.75 10.90 -11.20
CA VAL A 170 -3.35 10.81 -12.62
C VAL A 170 -1.99 11.46 -12.83
N SER A 171 -1.79 12.67 -12.30
CA SER A 171 -0.49 13.36 -12.35
C SER A 171 0.63 12.60 -11.65
N ASP A 172 0.37 11.93 -10.52
CA ASP A 172 1.38 11.13 -9.84
C ASP A 172 1.73 9.88 -10.65
N PHE A 173 0.72 9.15 -11.13
CA PHE A 173 0.95 7.93 -11.90
C PHE A 173 1.68 8.19 -13.21
N SER A 174 1.48 9.34 -13.87
CA SER A 174 2.20 9.68 -15.11
C SER A 174 3.73 9.74 -14.96
N ARG A 175 4.24 9.77 -13.73
CA ARG A 175 5.68 9.74 -13.42
C ARG A 175 6.26 8.33 -13.27
N LEU A 176 5.41 7.31 -13.15
CA LEU A 176 5.87 5.93 -12.94
C LEU A 176 6.75 5.39 -14.06
N PRO A 177 6.47 5.65 -15.36
CA PRO A 177 7.35 5.19 -16.44
C PRO A 177 8.78 5.72 -16.31
N GLU A 178 8.95 7.00 -15.94
CA GLU A 178 10.26 7.61 -15.71
C GLU A 178 11.00 6.93 -14.56
N LEU A 179 10.31 6.68 -13.45
CA LEU A 179 10.87 5.99 -12.27
C LEU A 179 11.24 4.53 -12.55
N LEU A 180 10.44 3.85 -13.37
CA LEU A 180 10.73 2.48 -13.80
C LEU A 180 11.90 2.42 -14.78
N ALA A 181 12.10 3.43 -15.61
CA ALA A 181 13.24 3.53 -16.51
C ALA A 181 14.55 3.99 -15.82
N ALA A 182 14.47 4.72 -14.70
CA ALA A 182 15.63 5.23 -13.97
C ALA A 182 16.51 4.08 -13.43
N GLU A 183 17.77 4.34 -13.12
CA GLU A 183 18.62 3.39 -12.38
C GLU A 183 18.10 3.20 -10.94
N ARG A 184 18.37 2.04 -10.33
CA ARG A 184 18.02 1.83 -8.91
C ARG A 184 18.78 2.80 -8.01
N PRO A 185 18.16 3.34 -6.94
CA PRO A 185 18.86 4.23 -6.02
C PRO A 185 19.94 3.46 -5.26
N THR A 186 21.09 4.07 -5.07
CA THR A 186 22.23 3.49 -4.34
C THR A 186 22.21 3.82 -2.84
N THR A 187 21.10 4.28 -2.30
CA THR A 187 21.00 4.68 -0.89
C THR A 187 20.87 3.49 0.04
N PHE A 188 21.60 3.55 1.15
CA PHE A 188 21.59 2.54 2.23
C PHE A 188 20.60 2.85 3.36
N GLU A 189 19.72 3.84 3.19
CA GLU A 189 18.66 4.07 4.17
C GLU A 189 17.71 2.87 4.16
N THR A 190 17.69 2.14 5.27
CA THR A 190 16.87 0.94 5.42
C THR A 190 15.39 1.31 5.44
N LEU A 191 14.56 0.58 4.71
CA LEU A 191 13.10 0.63 4.82
C LEU A 191 12.70 0.32 6.27
N ASN A 192 12.58 1.38 7.07
CA ASN A 192 12.17 1.21 8.45
C ASN A 192 10.63 1.17 8.56
N VAL A 193 10.04 0.04 8.17
CA VAL A 193 8.61 -0.25 8.41
C VAL A 193 8.32 -0.33 9.93
N SER A 194 9.25 0.11 10.78
CA SER A 194 9.31 -0.28 12.19
C SER A 194 8.47 0.54 13.14
N HIS A 195 8.03 1.71 12.81
CA HIS A 195 7.27 2.50 13.77
C HIS A 195 6.22 3.36 13.07
N VAL A 196 5.00 2.86 13.02
CA VAL A 196 3.85 3.76 12.91
C VAL A 196 3.64 4.30 14.31
N PRO A 197 4.06 5.54 14.62
CA PRO A 197 3.76 6.13 15.92
C PRO A 197 2.25 6.08 16.13
N ALA A 198 1.81 5.89 17.37
CA ALA A 198 0.42 6.05 17.74
C ALA A 198 -0.03 7.41 17.21
N ALA A 199 -0.91 7.40 16.20
CA ALA A 199 -1.26 8.61 15.49
C ALA A 199 -1.92 9.57 16.47
N GLU A 200 -1.26 10.68 16.78
CA GLU A 200 -1.97 11.90 17.06
C GLU A 200 -2.77 12.23 15.78
N ARG A 201 -4.04 11.91 15.81
CA ARG A 201 -4.98 12.38 14.79
C ARG A 201 -5.02 13.90 14.97
N GLU A 202 -4.44 14.65 14.04
CA GLU A 202 -4.94 16.00 13.84
C GLU A 202 -6.44 15.85 13.56
N PRO A 203 -7.31 16.49 14.37
CA PRO A 203 -8.74 16.47 14.10
C PRO A 203 -8.94 17.01 12.69
N LEU A 204 -9.68 16.29 11.86
CA LEU A 204 -10.18 16.78 10.59
C LEU A 204 -10.84 18.12 10.89
N GLN A 205 -10.29 19.22 10.36
CA GLN A 205 -10.88 20.53 10.52
C GLN A 205 -12.32 20.46 9.98
N PRO A 206 -13.36 20.73 10.80
CA PRO A 206 -14.71 20.80 10.29
C PRO A 206 -14.81 22.06 9.44
N GLY A 207 -15.03 21.92 8.14
CA GLY A 207 -15.30 23.07 7.28
C GLY A 207 -14.84 23.00 5.83
N LEU A 208 -14.55 21.86 5.26
CA LEU A 208 -14.33 21.71 3.81
C LEU A 208 -15.18 20.54 3.29
N TRP A 209 -16.49 20.80 3.17
CA TRP A 209 -17.43 19.99 2.38
C TRP A 209 -17.71 20.69 1.08
#